data_ca2bec077dda2fdae8b4a6bc0e211419
#
_entry.id   ca2bec077dda2fdae8b4a6bc0e211419
#
_cell.length_a   1.000
_cell.length_b   1.000
_cell.length_c   1.000
_cell.angle_alpha   90.00
_cell.angle_beta   90.00
_cell.angle_gamma   90.00
#
_symmetry.space_group_name_H-M   'P 1'
#
loop_
_entity.id
_entity.type
_entity.pdbx_description
1 polymer ?
#
loop_
_entity_poly.entity_id
_entity_poly.type
_entity_poly.pdbx_seq_one_letter_code
_entity_poly.pdbx_strand_id
1 'polypeptide(L)'
;MPEVQLSTIEEALEDFKAGKFVIVVDDEDRENEGDLITAAELITPEKINYMLQLGRGVLCAPVTKERCRQLELEHQVQTNTSMLGTPFTVTVDLLEGCTTGVSTHDRAATVRALADPNARPEWFGRPGHINPLYAQDRGVLARAGHTEAAVDLARLAGFQPVACLIEILNPDGTMARMPQLKEFAAREGLRIITIKDLIAYRLKEESLVERGEEVKMPTDYGDFRLIPFKQKSNGLEHVVLFKGTWEPGEPILVRVHSSCVTGDIFGSRRCDCGEQLHKSMELIEKEGKGLVLYLNQEGRGIGLMAKIAAYKLQEQGLDTVDANVHLGYDPDERDYGVGAQILRALGVTKMRLITNNPVKRVGLEAYGLEIVENVPMEICPNEYNRRYLLTKQERMHHALHLKK
;
A
#
# COMPACT_ATOMS: atom_id res chain seq x y z
N MET A 1 10.77 26.26 22.75
CA MET A 1 11.59 25.07 22.48
C MET A 1 11.98 25.15 21.02
N PRO A 2 13.18 24.70 20.59
CA PRO A 2 13.47 24.66 19.17
C PRO A 2 12.42 23.79 18.47
N GLU A 3 11.94 24.25 17.33
CA GLU A 3 10.99 23.52 16.51
C GLU A 3 11.67 22.24 16.02
N VAL A 4 11.18 21.05 16.43
CA VAL A 4 11.72 19.77 15.98
C VAL A 4 11.38 19.64 14.49
N GLN A 5 12.41 19.72 13.67
CA GLN A 5 12.31 19.45 12.23
C GLN A 5 12.23 17.94 12.01
N LEU A 6 11.55 17.53 10.93
CA LEU A 6 11.60 16.14 10.47
C LEU A 6 13.04 15.76 10.13
N SER A 7 13.43 14.55 10.53
CA SER A 7 14.77 14.01 10.25
C SER A 7 14.84 13.43 8.84
N THR A 8 16.05 13.33 8.28
CA THR A 8 16.23 12.57 7.04
C THR A 8 16.10 11.08 7.29
N ILE A 9 15.86 10.31 6.22
CA ILE A 9 15.77 8.84 6.34
C ILE A 9 17.13 8.25 6.72
N GLU A 10 18.22 8.80 6.20
CA GLU A 10 19.57 8.36 6.53
C GLU A 10 19.86 8.51 8.03
N GLU A 11 19.55 9.67 8.60
CA GLU A 11 19.69 9.90 10.04
C GLU A 11 18.86 8.95 10.89
N ALA A 12 17.60 8.71 10.46
CA ALA A 12 16.71 7.76 11.13
C ALA A 12 17.24 6.32 11.06
N LEU A 13 17.83 5.92 9.92
CA LEU A 13 18.45 4.61 9.74
C LEU A 13 19.70 4.44 10.63
N GLU A 14 20.49 5.48 10.85
CA GLU A 14 21.61 5.43 11.79
C GLU A 14 21.14 5.17 13.23
N ASP A 15 20.10 5.89 13.68
CA ASP A 15 19.52 5.67 15.01
C ASP A 15 18.87 4.29 15.11
N PHE A 16 18.20 3.83 14.08
CA PHE A 16 17.58 2.50 14.02
C PHE A 16 18.62 1.37 14.08
N LYS A 17 19.75 1.51 13.36
CA LYS A 17 20.90 0.59 13.43
C LYS A 17 21.54 0.56 14.83
N ALA A 18 21.57 1.70 15.50
CA ALA A 18 22.05 1.80 16.88
C ALA A 18 21.03 1.23 17.91
N GLY A 19 19.90 0.73 17.45
CA GLY A 19 18.86 0.16 18.28
C GLY A 19 17.98 1.18 18.99
N LYS A 20 17.99 2.44 18.58
CA LYS A 20 17.08 3.44 19.10
C LYS A 20 15.68 3.29 18.46
N PHE A 21 14.71 3.95 19.04
CA PHE A 21 13.40 4.11 18.42
C PHE A 21 13.42 5.24 17.39
N VAL A 22 12.58 5.06 16.37
CA VAL A 22 12.24 6.11 15.41
C VAL A 22 10.72 6.30 15.45
N ILE A 23 10.28 7.55 15.41
CA ILE A 23 8.86 7.88 15.24
C ILE A 23 8.58 7.97 13.76
N VAL A 24 7.63 7.19 13.29
CA VAL A 24 7.16 7.21 11.90
C VAL A 24 5.74 7.73 11.88
N VAL A 25 5.48 8.71 11.00
CA VAL A 25 4.17 9.38 10.88
C VAL A 25 3.63 9.14 9.48
N ASP A 26 2.35 8.80 9.37
CA ASP A 26 1.67 8.65 8.09
C ASP A 26 0.98 9.97 7.66
N ASP A 27 0.25 9.90 6.54
CA ASP A 27 -0.42 11.06 5.95
C ASP A 27 -1.63 11.49 6.79
N GLU A 28 -1.91 12.81 6.81
CA GLU A 28 -3.06 13.39 7.52
C GLU A 28 -4.41 12.87 6.99
N ASP A 29 -4.45 12.50 5.70
CA ASP A 29 -5.65 11.96 5.03
C ASP A 29 -5.81 10.45 5.22
N ARG A 30 -4.86 9.76 5.95
CA ARG A 30 -4.93 8.33 6.23
C ARG A 30 -5.30 8.05 7.70
N GLU A 31 -4.34 7.69 8.55
CA GLU A 31 -4.53 7.49 10.01
C GLU A 31 -4.21 8.77 10.77
N ASN A 32 -3.27 9.56 10.23
CA ASN A 32 -2.72 10.75 10.85
C ASN A 32 -2.15 10.43 12.25
N GLU A 33 -1.39 9.36 12.36
CA GLU A 33 -0.85 8.82 13.60
C GLU A 33 0.66 8.74 13.57
N GLY A 34 1.28 8.52 14.72
CA GLY A 34 2.71 8.30 14.85
C GLY A 34 3.00 7.07 15.68
N ASP A 35 3.87 6.19 15.16
CA ASP A 35 4.28 4.96 15.82
C ASP A 35 5.74 5.04 16.28
N LEU A 36 6.00 4.50 17.48
CA LEU A 36 7.36 4.14 17.92
C LEU A 36 7.76 2.82 17.28
N ILE A 37 8.85 2.82 16.51
CA ILE A 37 9.31 1.64 15.76
C ILE A 37 10.78 1.33 16.12
N THR A 38 11.11 0.05 16.27
CA THR A 38 12.49 -0.46 16.44
C THR A 38 12.64 -1.85 15.82
N ALA A 39 13.87 -2.26 15.48
CA ALA A 39 14.15 -3.59 14.94
C ALA A 39 13.80 -4.70 15.96
N ALA A 40 13.15 -5.76 15.51
CA ALA A 40 12.80 -6.90 16.36
C ALA A 40 14.03 -7.62 16.94
N GLU A 41 15.13 -7.70 16.19
CA GLU A 41 16.39 -8.31 16.66
C GLU A 41 16.99 -7.57 17.87
N LEU A 42 16.75 -6.27 17.97
CA LEU A 42 17.33 -5.41 19.03
C LEU A 42 16.35 -5.10 20.15
N ILE A 43 15.19 -5.75 20.17
CA ILE A 43 14.17 -5.53 21.21
C ILE A 43 14.63 -6.15 22.54
N THR A 44 14.42 -5.44 23.64
CA THR A 44 14.72 -5.90 25.01
C THR A 44 13.50 -5.74 25.92
N PRO A 45 13.46 -6.37 27.09
CA PRO A 45 12.38 -6.14 28.05
C PRO A 45 12.20 -4.69 28.45
N GLU A 46 13.31 -3.93 28.57
CA GLU A 46 13.30 -2.49 28.90
C GLU A 46 12.65 -1.68 27.77
N LYS A 47 12.95 -2.04 26.50
CA LYS A 47 12.35 -1.40 25.33
C LYS A 47 10.86 -1.70 25.24
N ILE A 48 10.42 -2.91 25.46
CA ILE A 48 8.99 -3.25 25.54
C ILE A 48 8.32 -2.43 26.65
N ASN A 49 8.94 -2.35 27.83
CA ASN A 49 8.40 -1.54 28.92
C ASN A 49 8.29 -0.05 28.55
N TYR A 50 9.32 0.48 27.88
CA TYR A 50 9.33 1.86 27.35
C TYR A 50 8.17 2.09 26.36
N MET A 51 7.99 1.19 25.40
CA MET A 51 6.91 1.27 24.41
C MET A 51 5.53 1.27 25.09
N LEU A 52 5.30 0.36 26.05
CA LEU A 52 4.02 0.26 26.78
C LEU A 52 3.72 1.50 27.63
N GLN A 53 4.74 2.08 28.28
CA GLN A 53 4.58 3.25 29.14
C GLN A 53 4.37 4.53 28.35
N LEU A 54 5.09 4.70 27.25
CA LEU A 54 5.14 5.97 26.52
C LEU A 54 4.33 5.94 25.21
N GLY A 55 4.31 4.83 24.49
CA GLY A 55 3.46 4.67 23.31
C GLY A 55 2.00 4.52 23.71
N ARG A 56 1.67 3.54 24.53
CA ARG A 56 0.35 3.23 25.09
C ARG A 56 -0.66 2.60 24.14
N GLY A 57 -0.31 2.44 22.86
CA GLY A 57 -1.11 1.81 21.83
C GLY A 57 -1.11 0.28 21.90
N VAL A 58 -1.31 -0.37 20.78
CA VAL A 58 -1.27 -1.83 20.64
C VAL A 58 0.11 -2.29 20.20
N LEU A 59 0.77 -3.10 21.02
CA LEU A 59 2.09 -3.64 20.69
C LEU A 59 1.96 -4.65 19.56
N CYS A 60 2.57 -4.35 18.42
CA CYS A 60 2.53 -5.15 17.21
C CYS A 60 3.93 -5.53 16.71
N ALA A 61 3.99 -6.62 15.97
CA ALA A 61 5.20 -7.09 15.30
C ALA A 61 4.98 -7.21 13.79
N PRO A 62 5.29 -6.17 12.99
CA PRO A 62 5.30 -6.25 11.53
C PRO A 62 6.25 -7.34 11.02
N VAL A 63 5.74 -8.19 10.13
CA VAL A 63 6.41 -9.38 9.59
C VAL A 63 6.14 -9.49 8.09
N THR A 64 7.12 -9.91 7.29
CA THR A 64 6.91 -10.11 5.84
C THR A 64 5.97 -11.27 5.55
N LYS A 65 5.34 -11.25 4.37
CA LYS A 65 4.50 -12.37 3.87
C LYS A 65 5.25 -13.70 3.88
N GLU A 66 6.49 -13.68 3.44
CA GLU A 66 7.33 -14.87 3.40
C GLU A 66 7.54 -15.42 4.82
N ARG A 67 7.86 -14.54 5.78
CA ARG A 67 8.06 -14.92 7.15
C ARG A 67 6.79 -15.44 7.81
N CYS A 68 5.64 -14.82 7.52
CA CYS A 68 4.35 -15.33 7.96
C CYS A 68 4.10 -16.76 7.48
N ARG A 69 4.39 -17.05 6.19
CA ARG A 69 4.28 -18.41 5.64
C ARG A 69 5.22 -19.40 6.31
N GLN A 70 6.50 -19.02 6.52
CA GLN A 70 7.49 -19.87 7.18
C GLN A 70 7.09 -20.23 8.61
N LEU A 71 6.46 -19.31 9.33
CA LEU A 71 6.02 -19.49 10.72
C LEU A 71 4.56 -19.90 10.86
N GLU A 72 3.85 -20.15 9.75
CA GLU A 72 2.42 -20.52 9.71
C GLU A 72 1.54 -19.52 10.49
N LEU A 73 1.83 -18.22 10.30
CA LEU A 73 1.04 -17.12 10.86
C LEU A 73 -0.13 -16.81 9.92
N GLU A 74 -1.25 -17.45 10.15
CA GLU A 74 -2.48 -17.23 9.35
C GLU A 74 -3.13 -15.89 9.71
N HIS A 75 -3.93 -15.35 8.79
CA HIS A 75 -4.75 -14.17 9.07
C HIS A 75 -5.70 -14.44 10.24
N GLN A 76 -5.87 -13.44 11.11
CA GLN A 76 -6.72 -13.56 12.28
C GLN A 76 -8.19 -13.82 11.93
N VAL A 77 -8.63 -13.35 10.76
CA VAL A 77 -9.99 -13.53 10.24
C VAL A 77 -9.95 -13.88 8.76
N GLN A 78 -10.90 -14.69 8.29
CA GLN A 78 -11.04 -15.02 6.88
C GLN A 78 -11.52 -13.81 6.07
N THR A 79 -12.35 -12.96 6.67
CA THR A 79 -12.88 -11.73 6.05
C THR A 79 -12.50 -10.55 6.90
N ASN A 80 -11.58 -9.71 6.40
CA ASN A 80 -11.19 -8.48 7.07
C ASN A 80 -12.21 -7.37 6.77
N THR A 81 -12.92 -6.91 7.80
CA THR A 81 -13.90 -5.82 7.73
C THR A 81 -13.44 -4.55 8.41
N SER A 82 -12.15 -4.48 8.83
CA SER A 82 -11.60 -3.27 9.44
C SER A 82 -11.55 -2.12 8.42
N MET A 83 -11.76 -0.90 8.89
CA MET A 83 -11.88 0.30 8.04
C MET A 83 -10.66 0.50 7.13
N LEU A 84 -9.46 0.23 7.63
CA LEU A 84 -8.20 0.40 6.91
C LEU A 84 -7.54 -0.92 6.47
N GLY A 85 -8.25 -2.04 6.64
CA GLY A 85 -7.77 -3.35 6.24
C GLY A 85 -6.52 -3.80 7.00
N THR A 86 -6.35 -3.41 8.29
CA THR A 86 -5.16 -3.76 9.08
C THR A 86 -4.97 -5.27 9.13
N PRO A 87 -3.83 -5.78 8.63
CA PRO A 87 -3.66 -7.20 8.33
C PRO A 87 -3.14 -7.98 9.55
N PHE A 88 -3.94 -8.08 10.61
CA PHE A 88 -3.61 -8.90 11.77
C PHE A 88 -3.53 -10.38 11.42
N THR A 89 -2.50 -11.06 11.95
CA THR A 89 -2.43 -12.52 11.98
C THR A 89 -2.91 -13.04 13.33
N VAL A 90 -2.98 -14.37 13.48
CA VAL A 90 -3.17 -14.99 14.80
C VAL A 90 -2.10 -14.51 15.77
N THR A 91 -2.49 -14.19 17.00
CA THR A 91 -1.55 -13.76 18.04
C THR A 91 -0.68 -14.93 18.51
N VAL A 92 0.56 -14.65 18.92
CA VAL A 92 1.52 -15.68 19.29
C VAL A 92 2.29 -15.35 20.56
N ASP A 93 2.79 -16.39 21.23
CA ASP A 93 3.79 -16.33 22.29
C ASP A 93 4.87 -17.36 22.05
N LEU A 94 6.14 -17.04 22.35
CA LEU A 94 7.21 -18.01 22.37
C LEU A 94 6.97 -19.01 23.54
N LEU A 95 7.05 -20.31 23.26
CA LEU A 95 6.77 -21.35 24.25
C LEU A 95 7.96 -21.59 25.16
N GLU A 96 9.16 -21.71 24.58
CA GLU A 96 10.37 -22.04 25.37
C GLU A 96 10.95 -20.78 26.04
N GLY A 97 11.22 -20.86 27.31
CA GLY A 97 11.84 -19.79 28.11
C GLY A 97 10.88 -18.65 28.48
N CYS A 98 9.60 -18.78 28.17
CA CYS A 98 8.56 -17.81 28.54
C CYS A 98 7.65 -18.39 29.66
N THR A 99 6.92 -17.48 30.33
CA THR A 99 5.97 -17.85 31.39
C THR A 99 4.54 -17.81 30.85
N THR A 100 3.82 -16.69 31.08
CA THR A 100 2.43 -16.50 30.62
C THR A 100 2.32 -15.69 29.33
N GLY A 101 3.43 -15.24 28.75
CA GLY A 101 3.46 -14.45 27.54
C GLY A 101 3.29 -12.93 27.73
N VAL A 102 2.79 -12.48 28.90
CA VAL A 102 2.39 -11.07 29.11
C VAL A 102 3.56 -10.20 29.56
N SER A 103 4.55 -10.76 30.30
CA SER A 103 5.66 -9.96 30.83
C SER A 103 6.46 -9.28 29.72
N THR A 104 7.13 -8.18 30.04
CA THR A 104 8.01 -7.51 29.06
C THR A 104 9.14 -8.42 28.59
N HIS A 105 9.59 -9.33 29.45
CA HIS A 105 10.56 -10.37 29.13
C HIS A 105 10.00 -11.34 28.05
N ASP A 106 8.83 -11.91 28.29
CA ASP A 106 8.19 -12.88 27.39
C ASP A 106 7.86 -12.25 26.03
N ARG A 107 7.32 -11.01 26.06
CA ARG A 107 7.02 -10.26 24.82
C ARG A 107 8.29 -9.96 24.03
N ALA A 108 9.37 -9.53 24.68
CA ALA A 108 10.63 -9.27 24.01
C ALA A 108 11.23 -10.56 23.43
N ALA A 109 11.13 -11.69 24.15
CA ALA A 109 11.58 -13.00 23.66
C ALA A 109 10.77 -13.42 22.41
N THR A 110 9.44 -13.27 22.46
CA THR A 110 8.55 -13.60 21.33
C THR A 110 8.86 -12.75 20.10
N VAL A 111 9.01 -11.42 20.27
CA VAL A 111 9.34 -10.52 19.15
C VAL A 111 10.69 -10.86 18.53
N ARG A 112 11.73 -11.14 19.34
CA ARG A 112 13.03 -11.60 18.83
C ARG A 112 12.93 -12.93 18.08
N ALA A 113 12.16 -13.88 18.61
CA ALA A 113 11.97 -15.18 17.97
C ALA A 113 11.27 -15.04 16.59
N LEU A 114 10.37 -14.08 16.41
CA LEU A 114 9.78 -13.80 15.09
C LEU A 114 10.84 -13.36 14.06
N ALA A 115 11.91 -12.70 14.49
CA ALA A 115 13.03 -12.28 13.66
C ALA A 115 14.13 -13.34 13.52
N ASP A 116 14.16 -14.39 14.32
CA ASP A 116 15.20 -15.44 14.25
C ASP A 116 15.03 -16.27 12.97
N PRO A 117 15.99 -16.28 12.03
CA PRO A 117 15.86 -17.04 10.79
C PRO A 117 15.71 -18.56 10.99
N ASN A 118 16.11 -19.08 12.15
CA ASN A 118 16.01 -20.49 12.49
C ASN A 118 14.70 -20.86 13.20
N ALA A 119 13.88 -19.87 13.56
CA ALA A 119 12.63 -20.13 14.25
C ALA A 119 11.67 -20.94 13.38
N ARG A 120 10.93 -21.84 14.05
CA ARG A 120 10.00 -22.79 13.44
C ARG A 120 8.59 -22.55 13.99
N PRO A 121 7.53 -22.96 13.26
CA PRO A 121 6.14 -22.83 13.72
C PRO A 121 5.88 -23.38 15.12
N GLU A 122 6.53 -24.49 15.46
CA GLU A 122 6.36 -25.19 16.76
C GLU A 122 6.90 -24.39 17.95
N TRP A 123 7.73 -23.36 17.72
CA TRP A 123 8.22 -22.50 18.80
C TRP A 123 7.13 -21.61 19.38
N PHE A 124 6.03 -21.42 18.65
CA PHE A 124 5.00 -20.44 18.98
C PHE A 124 3.68 -21.09 19.40
N GLY A 125 3.20 -20.73 20.59
CA GLY A 125 1.83 -20.95 21.01
C GLY A 125 0.87 -20.01 20.32
N ARG A 126 -0.33 -20.46 19.99
CA ARG A 126 -1.43 -19.73 19.32
C ARG A 126 -2.73 -20.04 20.05
N PRO A 127 -3.53 -19.04 20.50
CA PRO A 127 -3.21 -17.61 20.51
C PRO A 127 -2.17 -17.23 21.56
N GLY A 128 -1.62 -16.01 21.45
CA GLY A 128 -0.68 -15.43 22.41
C GLY A 128 -0.94 -13.95 22.66
N HIS A 129 0.11 -13.19 23.06
CA HIS A 129 0.00 -11.78 23.46
C HIS A 129 0.78 -10.83 22.56
N ILE A 130 1.51 -11.31 21.56
CA ILE A 130 2.10 -10.50 20.49
C ILE A 130 1.19 -10.56 19.27
N ASN A 131 0.97 -9.39 18.65
CA ASN A 131 0.14 -9.22 17.47
C ASN A 131 1.03 -9.09 16.22
N PRO A 132 1.31 -10.16 15.47
CA PRO A 132 2.02 -10.03 14.23
C PRO A 132 1.12 -9.34 13.18
N LEU A 133 1.75 -8.46 12.35
CA LEU A 133 1.09 -7.78 11.24
C LEU A 133 1.73 -8.21 9.93
N TYR A 134 0.89 -8.60 8.99
CA TYR A 134 1.29 -9.10 7.68
C TYR A 134 1.64 -7.93 6.74
N ALA A 135 2.92 -7.61 6.57
CA ALA A 135 3.37 -6.54 5.69
C ALA A 135 3.23 -6.94 4.22
N GLN A 136 2.81 -6.00 3.38
CA GLN A 136 2.76 -6.20 1.93
C GLN A 136 4.16 -6.38 1.34
N ASP A 137 4.27 -7.26 0.33
CA ASP A 137 5.49 -7.39 -0.44
C ASP A 137 5.87 -6.01 -1.01
N ARG A 138 7.17 -5.68 -1.02
CA ARG A 138 7.72 -4.37 -1.40
C ARG A 138 7.48 -3.23 -0.39
N GLY A 139 6.96 -3.52 0.81
CA GLY A 139 6.88 -2.55 1.91
C GLY A 139 6.08 -1.30 1.56
N VAL A 140 6.58 -0.11 1.96
CA VAL A 140 5.89 1.17 1.71
C VAL A 140 5.66 1.49 0.23
N LEU A 141 6.36 0.83 -0.69
CA LEU A 141 6.13 0.97 -2.13
C LEU A 141 4.92 0.18 -2.65
N ALA A 142 4.31 -0.66 -1.82
CA ALA A 142 3.05 -1.34 -2.10
C ALA A 142 1.89 -0.76 -1.28
N ARG A 143 2.11 -0.48 0.02
CA ARG A 143 1.13 0.13 0.92
C ARG A 143 1.82 1.14 1.83
N ALA A 144 1.36 2.40 1.79
CA ALA A 144 1.91 3.50 2.59
C ALA A 144 1.42 3.45 4.04
N GLY A 145 1.75 2.37 4.78
CA GLY A 145 1.33 2.14 6.17
C GLY A 145 2.52 1.91 7.11
N HIS A 146 2.28 2.07 8.43
CA HIS A 146 3.28 1.87 9.48
C HIS A 146 3.85 0.45 9.49
N THR A 147 3.01 -0.57 9.22
CA THR A 147 3.41 -1.98 9.10
C THR A 147 4.53 -2.16 8.06
N GLU A 148 4.33 -1.59 6.88
CA GLU A 148 5.27 -1.64 5.77
C GLU A 148 6.52 -0.79 6.06
N ALA A 149 6.34 0.39 6.64
CA ALA A 149 7.45 1.26 7.02
C ALA A 149 8.39 0.59 8.04
N ALA A 150 7.83 -0.12 9.01
CA ALA A 150 8.59 -0.83 10.03
C ALA A 150 9.47 -1.95 9.44
N VAL A 151 8.91 -2.76 8.54
CA VAL A 151 9.64 -3.83 7.82
C VAL A 151 10.72 -3.24 6.91
N ASP A 152 10.44 -2.13 6.24
CA ASP A 152 11.40 -1.46 5.37
C ASP A 152 12.56 -0.85 6.14
N LEU A 153 12.31 -0.19 7.27
CA LEU A 153 13.36 0.33 8.13
C LEU A 153 14.26 -0.79 8.64
N ALA A 154 13.69 -1.93 9.07
CA ALA A 154 14.48 -3.09 9.49
C ALA A 154 15.38 -3.58 8.35
N ARG A 155 14.83 -3.76 7.14
CA ARG A 155 15.59 -4.21 5.95
C ARG A 155 16.66 -3.21 5.53
N LEU A 156 16.35 -1.93 5.44
CA LEU A 156 17.30 -0.86 5.07
C LEU A 156 18.42 -0.69 6.10
N ALA A 157 18.13 -0.99 7.37
CA ALA A 157 19.12 -1.02 8.43
C ALA A 157 19.99 -2.28 8.43
N GLY A 158 19.68 -3.30 7.62
CA GLY A 158 20.44 -4.54 7.51
C GLY A 158 20.02 -5.65 8.49
N PHE A 159 18.86 -5.51 9.15
CA PHE A 159 18.25 -6.53 10.01
C PHE A 159 17.30 -7.45 9.23
N GLN A 160 16.90 -8.54 9.85
CA GLN A 160 15.76 -9.31 9.39
C GLN A 160 14.55 -8.38 9.26
N PRO A 161 13.74 -8.51 8.20
CA PRO A 161 12.63 -7.61 7.93
C PRO A 161 11.43 -7.89 8.86
N VAL A 162 11.69 -7.78 10.16
CA VAL A 162 10.74 -7.86 11.26
C VAL A 162 11.01 -6.72 12.22
N ALA A 163 9.99 -6.05 12.67
CA ALA A 163 10.11 -4.92 13.58
C ALA A 163 9.15 -5.07 14.77
N CYS A 164 9.25 -4.14 15.72
CA CYS A 164 8.29 -3.94 16.77
C CYS A 164 7.79 -2.52 16.70
N LEU A 165 6.47 -2.32 16.74
CA LEU A 165 5.84 -0.99 16.72
C LEU A 165 4.73 -0.89 17.77
N ILE A 166 4.43 0.35 18.13
CA ILE A 166 3.29 0.73 18.97
C ILE A 166 2.89 2.17 18.65
N GLU A 167 1.59 2.43 18.57
CA GLU A 167 1.05 3.76 18.33
C GLU A 167 1.29 4.67 19.56
N ILE A 168 1.43 5.98 19.34
CA ILE A 168 1.66 6.97 20.39
C ILE A 168 0.34 7.67 20.72
N LEU A 169 -0.11 7.48 21.97
CA LEU A 169 -1.28 8.15 22.53
C LEU A 169 -0.84 9.28 23.49
N ASN A 170 -1.66 10.31 23.54
CA ASN A 170 -1.58 11.35 24.55
C ASN A 170 -1.89 10.80 25.97
N PRO A 171 -1.49 11.48 27.03
CA PRO A 171 -1.81 11.08 28.41
C PRO A 171 -3.30 10.90 28.70
N ASP A 172 -4.16 11.59 27.98
CA ASP A 172 -5.62 11.51 28.10
C ASP A 172 -6.25 10.35 27.29
N GLY A 173 -5.42 9.56 26.57
CA GLY A 173 -5.85 8.43 25.77
C GLY A 173 -6.27 8.79 24.34
N THR A 174 -6.20 10.03 23.93
CA THR A 174 -6.40 10.43 22.53
C THR A 174 -5.15 10.14 21.69
N MET A 175 -5.29 10.00 20.36
CA MET A 175 -4.16 9.79 19.48
C MET A 175 -3.28 11.05 19.42
N ALA A 176 -1.96 10.88 19.57
CA ALA A 176 -1.02 11.97 19.37
C ALA A 176 -0.92 12.32 17.88
N ARG A 177 -0.95 13.61 17.56
CA ARG A 177 -0.81 14.14 16.21
C ARG A 177 0.53 14.88 16.07
N MET A 178 0.88 15.33 14.88
CA MET A 178 2.19 15.94 14.60
C MET A 178 2.69 16.95 15.67
N PRO A 179 1.85 17.89 16.20
CA PRO A 179 2.32 18.81 17.24
C PRO A 179 2.77 18.07 18.52
N GLN A 180 1.96 17.12 19.03
CA GLN A 180 2.30 16.35 20.23
C GLN A 180 3.45 15.38 19.99
N LEU A 181 3.54 14.78 18.77
CA LEU A 181 4.63 13.90 18.38
C LEU A 181 5.98 14.64 18.34
N LYS A 182 6.01 15.89 17.88
CA LYS A 182 7.21 16.75 17.95
C LYS A 182 7.62 17.05 19.38
N GLU A 183 6.68 17.35 20.27
CA GLU A 183 6.97 17.55 21.70
C GLU A 183 7.50 16.27 22.36
N PHE A 184 6.89 15.14 22.04
CA PHE A 184 7.33 13.83 22.50
C PHE A 184 8.74 13.51 22.02
N ALA A 185 9.02 13.68 20.74
CA ALA A 185 10.33 13.45 20.14
C ALA A 185 11.42 14.34 20.77
N ALA A 186 11.11 15.63 21.01
CA ALA A 186 12.04 16.55 21.67
C ALA A 186 12.36 16.11 23.10
N ARG A 187 11.35 15.68 23.85
CA ARG A 187 11.50 15.21 25.23
C ARG A 187 12.33 13.93 25.33
N GLU A 188 12.09 12.98 24.44
CA GLU A 188 12.73 11.66 24.45
C GLU A 188 14.01 11.61 23.61
N GLY A 189 14.36 12.67 22.89
CA GLY A 189 15.54 12.71 22.00
C GLY A 189 15.44 11.74 20.82
N LEU A 190 14.22 11.57 20.27
CA LEU A 190 13.94 10.67 19.16
C LEU A 190 13.81 11.43 17.83
N ARG A 191 14.08 10.73 16.74
CA ARG A 191 13.87 11.24 15.38
C ARG A 191 12.46 10.98 14.91
N ILE A 192 11.93 11.91 14.10
CA ILE A 192 10.63 11.76 13.41
C ILE A 192 10.88 11.76 11.91
N ILE A 193 10.33 10.77 11.23
CA ILE A 193 10.26 10.71 9.76
C ILE A 193 8.81 10.51 9.32
N THR A 194 8.53 10.79 8.03
CA THR A 194 7.24 10.48 7.43
C THR A 194 7.33 9.25 6.52
N ILE A 195 6.24 8.52 6.38
CA ILE A 195 6.13 7.44 5.38
C ILE A 195 6.35 7.99 3.98
N LYS A 196 5.88 9.20 3.71
CA LYS A 196 6.09 9.91 2.44
C LYS A 196 7.58 10.09 2.11
N ASP A 197 8.40 10.50 3.08
CA ASP A 197 9.84 10.66 2.88
C ASP A 197 10.53 9.30 2.70
N LEU A 198 10.09 8.26 3.44
CA LEU A 198 10.60 6.90 3.28
C LEU A 198 10.28 6.34 1.88
N ILE A 199 9.08 6.59 1.35
CA ILE A 199 8.71 6.26 -0.03
C ILE A 199 9.62 6.99 -1.01
N ALA A 200 9.82 8.31 -0.84
CA ALA A 200 10.67 9.11 -1.72
C ALA A 200 12.11 8.61 -1.72
N TYR A 201 12.65 8.27 -0.53
CA TYR A 201 13.97 7.69 -0.36
C TYR A 201 14.10 6.36 -1.12
N ARG A 202 13.17 5.41 -0.91
CA ARG A 202 13.17 4.12 -1.59
C ARG A 202 13.01 4.24 -3.11
N LEU A 203 12.16 5.16 -3.57
CA LEU A 203 11.98 5.44 -4.99
C LEU A 203 13.23 6.02 -5.66
N LYS A 204 14.06 6.72 -4.90
CA LYS A 204 15.35 7.25 -5.38
C LYS A 204 16.41 6.15 -5.46
N GLU A 205 16.49 5.30 -4.44
CA GLU A 205 17.51 4.24 -4.34
C GLU A 205 17.14 2.97 -5.13
N GLU A 206 15.84 2.67 -5.27
CA GLU A 206 15.34 1.45 -5.90
C GLU A 206 14.58 1.75 -7.19
N SER A 207 15.20 1.60 -8.35
CA SER A 207 14.46 1.53 -9.62
C SER A 207 13.81 0.15 -9.77
N LEU A 208 12.51 0.04 -9.43
CA LEU A 208 11.77 -1.22 -9.52
C LEU A 208 11.26 -1.53 -10.93
N VAL A 209 11.42 -0.59 -11.85
CA VAL A 209 10.98 -0.74 -13.23
C VAL A 209 12.16 -0.55 -14.20
N GLU A 210 12.16 -1.31 -15.26
CA GLU A 210 13.05 -1.19 -16.41
C GLU A 210 12.25 -0.62 -17.57
N ARG A 211 12.74 0.48 -18.15
CA ARG A 211 12.11 1.11 -19.31
C ARG A 211 12.58 0.41 -20.59
N GLY A 212 11.62 0.01 -21.45
CA GLY A 212 11.89 -0.53 -22.77
C GLY A 212 12.00 0.54 -23.86
N GLU A 213 12.03 0.08 -25.11
CA GLU A 213 12.13 0.93 -26.28
C GLU A 213 10.83 1.70 -26.55
N GLU A 214 10.98 2.91 -27.07
CA GLU A 214 9.87 3.75 -27.49
C GLU A 214 9.54 3.55 -28.96
N VAL A 215 8.27 3.35 -29.29
CA VAL A 215 7.81 3.18 -30.67
C VAL A 215 6.59 4.05 -30.98
N LYS A 216 6.37 4.34 -32.25
CA LYS A 216 5.12 4.93 -32.72
C LYS A 216 3.99 3.90 -32.68
N MET A 217 2.82 4.28 -32.22
CA MET A 217 1.66 3.42 -32.09
C MET A 217 0.42 4.14 -32.65
N PRO A 218 0.18 4.06 -33.95
CA PRO A 218 -1.09 4.53 -34.53
C PRO A 218 -2.22 3.59 -34.09
N THR A 219 -3.34 4.16 -33.70
CA THR A 219 -4.53 3.44 -33.22
C THR A 219 -5.80 4.05 -33.80
N ASP A 220 -6.94 3.36 -33.70
CA ASP A 220 -8.25 3.88 -34.10
C ASP A 220 -8.69 5.08 -33.24
N TYR A 221 -8.02 5.33 -32.11
CA TYR A 221 -8.33 6.40 -31.14
C TYR A 221 -7.34 7.55 -31.17
N GLY A 222 -6.37 7.52 -32.08
CA GLY A 222 -5.35 8.56 -32.29
C GLY A 222 -3.95 8.01 -32.48
N ASP A 223 -3.02 8.93 -32.78
CA ASP A 223 -1.61 8.65 -32.96
C ASP A 223 -0.85 8.85 -31.65
N PHE A 224 -0.36 7.74 -31.08
CA PHE A 224 0.38 7.71 -29.84
C PHE A 224 1.83 7.27 -30.04
N ARG A 225 2.60 7.37 -28.97
CA ARG A 225 3.85 6.64 -28.77
C ARG A 225 3.65 5.63 -27.64
N LEU A 226 4.35 4.51 -27.66
CA LEU A 226 4.25 3.44 -26.70
C LEU A 226 5.62 3.15 -26.11
N ILE A 227 5.68 2.98 -24.78
CA ILE A 227 6.85 2.50 -24.04
C ILE A 227 6.39 1.38 -23.12
N PRO A 228 6.99 0.16 -23.22
CA PRO A 228 6.80 -0.87 -22.22
C PRO A 228 7.71 -0.62 -21.01
N PHE A 229 7.23 -1.03 -19.83
CA PHE A 229 7.99 -1.04 -18.59
C PHE A 229 7.91 -2.43 -17.96
N LYS A 230 9.05 -3.00 -17.59
CA LYS A 230 9.12 -4.28 -16.89
C LYS A 230 9.32 -4.08 -15.42
N GLN A 231 8.45 -4.65 -14.61
CA GLN A 231 8.58 -4.66 -13.15
C GLN A 231 9.64 -5.70 -12.75
N LYS A 232 10.72 -5.27 -12.09
CA LYS A 232 11.86 -6.13 -11.75
C LYS A 232 11.53 -7.23 -10.73
N SER A 233 10.56 -6.98 -9.83
CA SER A 233 10.22 -7.88 -8.72
C SER A 233 9.48 -9.15 -9.14
N ASN A 234 8.67 -9.10 -10.21
CA ASN A 234 7.81 -10.19 -10.65
C ASN A 234 7.82 -10.42 -12.17
N GLY A 235 8.57 -9.60 -12.91
CA GLY A 235 8.69 -9.70 -14.36
C GLY A 235 7.46 -9.23 -15.15
N LEU A 236 6.43 -8.68 -14.49
CA LEU A 236 5.24 -8.17 -15.18
C LEU A 236 5.60 -6.98 -16.07
N GLU A 237 4.98 -6.93 -17.24
CA GLU A 237 5.15 -5.86 -18.21
C GLU A 237 3.93 -4.94 -18.18
N HIS A 238 4.20 -3.64 -18.09
CA HIS A 238 3.23 -2.56 -18.12
C HIS A 238 3.45 -1.71 -19.35
N VAL A 239 2.45 -1.00 -19.81
CA VAL A 239 2.55 -0.22 -21.05
C VAL A 239 2.11 1.21 -20.79
N VAL A 240 2.86 2.17 -21.35
CA VAL A 240 2.45 3.57 -21.42
C VAL A 240 2.18 3.93 -22.86
N LEU A 241 0.97 4.39 -23.15
CA LEU A 241 0.59 5.07 -24.38
C LEU A 241 0.56 6.56 -24.09
N PHE A 242 1.29 7.39 -24.88
CA PHE A 242 1.37 8.82 -24.60
C PHE A 242 1.42 9.65 -25.87
N LYS A 243 1.00 10.90 -25.72
CA LYS A 243 1.00 11.92 -26.78
C LYS A 243 1.60 13.23 -26.27
N GLY A 244 2.27 13.97 -27.15
CA GLY A 244 2.93 15.22 -26.80
C GLY A 244 4.21 15.06 -25.99
N THR A 245 4.68 16.19 -25.45
CA THR A 245 5.81 16.28 -24.52
C THR A 245 5.42 17.23 -23.41
N TRP A 246 6.06 17.12 -22.26
CA TRP A 246 5.78 17.96 -21.08
C TRP A 246 7.08 18.30 -20.35
N GLU A 247 7.04 19.43 -19.65
CA GLU A 247 8.12 19.88 -18.77
C GLU A 247 7.91 19.31 -17.34
N PRO A 248 9.01 19.14 -16.56
CA PRO A 248 8.88 18.76 -15.16
C PRO A 248 7.97 19.71 -14.37
N GLY A 249 6.96 19.16 -13.68
CA GLY A 249 5.98 19.94 -12.93
C GLY A 249 4.81 20.50 -13.74
N GLU A 250 4.76 20.26 -15.04
CA GLU A 250 3.61 20.58 -15.87
C GLU A 250 2.48 19.58 -15.60
N PRO A 251 1.24 20.03 -15.31
CA PRO A 251 0.11 19.13 -15.16
C PRO A 251 -0.32 18.56 -16.51
N ILE A 252 -0.31 17.25 -16.66
CA ILE A 252 -0.77 16.55 -17.87
C ILE A 252 -1.98 15.68 -17.58
N LEU A 253 -2.73 15.34 -18.63
CA LEU A 253 -3.85 14.42 -18.54
C LEU A 253 -3.34 12.99 -18.39
N VAL A 254 -3.74 12.29 -17.33
CA VAL A 254 -3.27 10.93 -17.00
C VAL A 254 -4.44 9.99 -16.75
N ARG A 255 -4.43 8.84 -17.40
CA ARG A 255 -5.26 7.70 -17.05
C ARG A 255 -4.40 6.56 -16.54
N VAL A 256 -4.60 6.14 -15.31
CA VAL A 256 -4.07 4.87 -14.79
C VAL A 256 -5.14 3.80 -14.97
N HIS A 257 -4.90 2.86 -15.88
CA HIS A 257 -5.81 1.79 -16.25
C HIS A 257 -5.25 0.43 -15.83
N SER A 258 -5.98 -0.31 -15.01
CA SER A 258 -5.63 -1.72 -14.69
C SER A 258 -6.24 -2.62 -15.74
N SER A 259 -5.46 -3.56 -16.26
CA SER A 259 -5.86 -4.49 -17.32
C SER A 259 -7.18 -5.21 -17.01
N CYS A 260 -7.95 -5.43 -18.03
CA CYS A 260 -9.20 -6.17 -18.00
C CYS A 260 -9.37 -6.92 -19.32
N VAL A 261 -8.77 -8.11 -19.44
CA VAL A 261 -8.79 -8.90 -20.68
C VAL A 261 -10.20 -9.04 -21.25
N THR A 262 -11.18 -9.29 -20.39
CA THR A 262 -12.58 -9.44 -20.83
C THR A 262 -13.18 -8.16 -21.41
N GLY A 263 -12.89 -7.00 -20.78
CA GLY A 263 -13.43 -5.71 -21.23
C GLY A 263 -12.61 -5.09 -22.35
N ASP A 264 -11.28 -5.07 -22.18
CA ASP A 264 -10.36 -4.30 -23.05
C ASP A 264 -10.14 -5.03 -24.39
N ILE A 265 -10.11 -6.38 -24.40
CA ILE A 265 -9.82 -7.18 -25.61
C ILE A 265 -11.11 -7.77 -26.19
N PHE A 266 -11.97 -8.38 -25.36
CA PHE A 266 -13.15 -9.09 -25.84
C PHE A 266 -14.43 -8.24 -25.85
N GLY A 267 -14.37 -6.97 -25.44
CA GLY A 267 -15.51 -6.06 -25.43
C GLY A 267 -16.65 -6.54 -24.52
N SER A 268 -16.33 -7.18 -23.38
CA SER A 268 -17.33 -7.66 -22.45
C SER A 268 -18.24 -6.54 -21.95
N ARG A 269 -19.54 -6.73 -22.05
CA ARG A 269 -20.57 -5.80 -21.55
C ARG A 269 -20.79 -5.91 -20.04
N ARG A 270 -20.13 -6.84 -19.33
CA ARG A 270 -20.23 -7.04 -17.87
C ARG A 270 -19.51 -5.93 -17.07
N CYS A 271 -18.63 -5.16 -17.69
CA CYS A 271 -17.92 -4.03 -17.10
C CYS A 271 -17.88 -2.85 -18.08
N ASP A 272 -17.28 -1.75 -17.64
CA ASP A 272 -17.07 -0.51 -18.40
C ASP A 272 -15.59 -0.27 -18.78
N CYS A 273 -14.70 -1.29 -18.60
CA CYS A 273 -13.26 -1.11 -18.71
C CYS A 273 -12.81 -0.72 -20.12
N GLY A 274 -13.19 -1.48 -21.14
CA GLY A 274 -12.80 -1.17 -22.53
C GLY A 274 -13.28 0.20 -22.99
N GLU A 275 -14.55 0.54 -22.70
CA GLU A 275 -15.09 1.88 -23.03
C GLU A 275 -14.33 3.00 -22.31
N GLN A 276 -13.93 2.80 -21.04
CA GLN A 276 -13.10 3.74 -20.29
C GLN A 276 -11.71 3.89 -20.90
N LEU A 277 -11.09 2.79 -21.34
CA LEU A 277 -9.79 2.82 -21.99
C LEU A 277 -9.85 3.66 -23.28
N HIS A 278 -10.76 3.33 -24.18
CA HIS A 278 -10.91 4.01 -25.46
C HIS A 278 -11.24 5.50 -25.29
N LYS A 279 -12.19 5.82 -24.43
CA LYS A 279 -12.55 7.23 -24.15
C LYS A 279 -11.39 8.01 -23.52
N SER A 280 -10.55 7.37 -22.71
CA SER A 280 -9.34 8.03 -22.18
C SER A 280 -8.35 8.36 -23.29
N MET A 281 -8.16 7.45 -24.25
CA MET A 281 -7.30 7.69 -25.42
C MET A 281 -7.85 8.83 -26.28
N GLU A 282 -9.15 8.85 -26.57
CA GLU A 282 -9.80 9.95 -27.31
C GLU A 282 -9.65 11.32 -26.61
N LEU A 283 -9.79 11.36 -25.27
CA LEU A 283 -9.60 12.57 -24.49
C LEU A 283 -8.15 13.09 -24.60
N ILE A 284 -7.17 12.19 -24.50
CA ILE A 284 -5.75 12.55 -24.61
C ILE A 284 -5.41 12.97 -26.05
N GLU A 285 -5.97 12.28 -27.05
CA GLU A 285 -5.81 12.67 -28.45
C GLU A 285 -6.32 14.10 -28.70
N LYS A 286 -7.51 14.42 -28.19
CA LYS A 286 -8.12 15.74 -28.28
C LYS A 286 -7.34 16.83 -27.56
N GLU A 287 -6.80 16.51 -26.37
CA GLU A 287 -5.95 17.41 -25.58
C GLU A 287 -4.60 17.66 -26.28
N GLY A 288 -4.11 16.68 -27.07
CA GLY A 288 -2.81 16.71 -27.73
C GLY A 288 -1.63 16.40 -26.80
N LYS A 289 -1.88 16.21 -25.49
CA LYS A 289 -0.86 15.96 -24.46
C LYS A 289 -1.43 15.11 -23.33
N GLY A 290 -0.72 14.05 -22.96
CA GLY A 290 -1.09 13.18 -21.84
C GLY A 290 -0.70 11.74 -22.07
N LEU A 291 -1.09 10.86 -21.12
CA LEU A 291 -0.77 9.45 -21.20
C LEU A 291 -1.86 8.54 -20.60
N VAL A 292 -1.90 7.31 -21.11
CA VAL A 292 -2.56 6.16 -20.50
C VAL A 292 -1.47 5.25 -19.97
N LEU A 293 -1.43 5.04 -18.67
CA LEU A 293 -0.62 4.00 -18.02
C LEU A 293 -1.48 2.74 -17.88
N TYR A 294 -1.18 1.73 -18.69
CA TYR A 294 -1.86 0.44 -18.67
C TYR A 294 -1.10 -0.54 -17.79
N LEU A 295 -1.62 -0.81 -16.59
CA LEU A 295 -1.03 -1.71 -15.61
C LEU A 295 -1.53 -3.13 -15.80
N ASN A 296 -0.63 -4.09 -15.91
CA ASN A 296 -0.96 -5.51 -15.95
C ASN A 296 -1.30 -6.01 -14.54
N GLN A 297 -2.52 -5.68 -14.10
CA GLN A 297 -3.09 -5.99 -12.77
C GLN A 297 -4.53 -6.44 -12.92
N GLU A 298 -4.71 -7.58 -13.62
CA GLU A 298 -6.02 -8.15 -13.94
C GLU A 298 -6.85 -8.43 -12.68
N GLY A 299 -8.16 -8.18 -12.77
CA GLY A 299 -9.09 -8.47 -11.69
C GLY A 299 -8.83 -7.66 -10.41
N ARG A 300 -8.22 -6.47 -10.49
CA ARG A 300 -7.74 -5.66 -9.36
C ARG A 300 -6.58 -6.33 -8.60
N GLY A 301 -5.70 -7.02 -9.31
CA GLY A 301 -4.54 -7.69 -8.74
C GLY A 301 -4.71 -9.19 -8.48
N ILE A 302 -5.95 -9.71 -8.44
CA ILE A 302 -6.20 -11.13 -8.15
C ILE A 302 -5.93 -12.07 -9.33
N GLY A 303 -5.74 -11.53 -10.53
CA GLY A 303 -5.49 -12.30 -11.74
C GLY A 303 -6.75 -12.77 -12.46
N LEU A 304 -6.57 -13.27 -13.71
CA LEU A 304 -7.69 -13.66 -14.58
C LEU A 304 -8.45 -14.87 -14.03
N MET A 305 -7.76 -15.88 -13.51
CA MET A 305 -8.41 -17.11 -13.02
C MET A 305 -9.36 -16.80 -11.85
N ALA A 306 -8.88 -16.06 -10.85
CA ALA A 306 -9.69 -15.67 -9.70
C ALA A 306 -10.85 -14.75 -10.11
N LYS A 307 -10.62 -13.82 -11.05
CA LYS A 307 -11.68 -12.98 -11.62
C LYS A 307 -12.79 -13.79 -12.28
N ILE A 308 -12.46 -14.83 -13.04
CA ILE A 308 -13.49 -15.69 -13.68
C ILE A 308 -14.24 -16.50 -12.62
N ALA A 309 -13.56 -16.99 -11.57
CA ALA A 309 -14.22 -17.62 -10.43
C ALA A 309 -15.18 -16.63 -9.72
N ALA A 310 -14.77 -15.36 -9.52
CA ALA A 310 -15.64 -14.33 -8.99
C ALA A 310 -16.87 -14.07 -9.89
N TYR A 311 -16.71 -14.09 -11.21
CA TYR A 311 -17.85 -14.00 -12.14
C TYR A 311 -18.84 -15.15 -11.95
N LYS A 312 -18.36 -16.37 -11.68
CA LYS A 312 -19.22 -17.50 -11.39
C LYS A 312 -20.04 -17.32 -10.11
N LEU A 313 -19.42 -16.78 -9.07
CA LEU A 313 -20.10 -16.44 -7.81
C LEU A 313 -21.12 -15.30 -8.01
N GLN A 314 -20.81 -14.31 -8.86
CA GLN A 314 -21.76 -13.24 -9.21
C GLN A 314 -23.00 -13.77 -9.95
N GLU A 315 -22.86 -14.79 -10.80
CA GLU A 315 -24.00 -15.49 -11.44
C GLU A 315 -24.89 -16.19 -10.42
N GLN A 316 -24.34 -16.55 -9.26
CA GLN A 316 -25.06 -17.13 -8.13
C GLN A 316 -25.67 -16.10 -7.18
N GLY A 317 -25.47 -14.80 -7.45
CA GLY A 317 -26.12 -13.70 -6.72
C GLY A 317 -25.22 -12.85 -5.84
N LEU A 318 -23.93 -13.20 -5.65
CA LEU A 318 -22.99 -12.35 -4.92
C LEU A 318 -22.73 -11.05 -5.69
N ASP A 319 -22.31 -10.00 -4.98
CA ASP A 319 -21.75 -8.82 -5.64
C ASP A 319 -20.23 -8.97 -5.86
N THR A 320 -19.60 -7.97 -6.49
CA THR A 320 -18.17 -8.03 -6.83
C THR A 320 -17.26 -8.07 -5.59
N VAL A 321 -17.62 -7.37 -4.52
CA VAL A 321 -16.85 -7.31 -3.27
C VAL A 321 -16.97 -8.64 -2.54
N ASP A 322 -18.19 -9.11 -2.33
CA ASP A 322 -18.46 -10.37 -1.63
C ASP A 322 -17.88 -11.57 -2.37
N ALA A 323 -17.88 -11.56 -3.72
CA ALA A 323 -17.27 -12.62 -4.52
C ALA A 323 -15.73 -12.68 -4.33
N ASN A 324 -15.03 -11.52 -4.26
CA ASN A 324 -13.59 -11.50 -4.00
C ASN A 324 -13.28 -11.99 -2.59
N VAL A 325 -14.00 -11.50 -1.60
CA VAL A 325 -13.83 -11.91 -0.20
C VAL A 325 -14.09 -13.42 -0.03
N HIS A 326 -15.11 -13.97 -0.68
CA HIS A 326 -15.39 -15.40 -0.66
C HIS A 326 -14.24 -16.25 -1.23
N LEU A 327 -13.48 -15.70 -2.16
CA LEU A 327 -12.28 -16.33 -2.74
C LEU A 327 -11.01 -16.08 -1.92
N GLY A 328 -11.07 -15.40 -0.79
CA GLY A 328 -9.94 -15.12 0.10
C GLY A 328 -9.06 -13.93 -0.34
N TYR A 329 -9.59 -13.01 -1.16
CA TYR A 329 -8.89 -11.81 -1.62
C TYR A 329 -9.47 -10.56 -0.98
N ASP A 330 -8.61 -9.55 -0.78
CA ASP A 330 -9.07 -8.22 -0.44
C ASP A 330 -9.90 -7.60 -1.59
N PRO A 331 -10.78 -6.62 -1.30
CA PRO A 331 -11.55 -5.93 -2.32
C PRO A 331 -10.71 -5.24 -3.40
N ASP A 332 -9.47 -4.86 -3.07
CA ASP A 332 -8.51 -4.19 -3.97
C ASP A 332 -7.07 -4.58 -3.63
N GLU A 333 -6.48 -5.49 -4.41
CA GLU A 333 -5.09 -5.99 -4.31
C GLU A 333 -4.12 -5.23 -5.25
N ARG A 334 -4.51 -4.08 -5.79
CA ARG A 334 -3.67 -3.34 -6.75
C ARG A 334 -2.48 -2.69 -6.08
N ASP A 335 -1.34 -2.80 -6.74
CA ASP A 335 -0.11 -2.09 -6.41
C ASP A 335 -0.06 -0.74 -7.13
N TYR A 336 -0.27 0.34 -6.39
CA TYR A 336 -0.19 1.70 -6.93
C TYR A 336 1.25 2.21 -7.04
N GLY A 337 2.19 1.62 -6.30
CA GLY A 337 3.59 2.04 -6.27
C GLY A 337 4.31 1.85 -7.60
N VAL A 338 4.05 0.74 -8.31
CA VAL A 338 4.62 0.53 -9.65
C VAL A 338 4.12 1.59 -10.63
N GLY A 339 2.84 1.94 -10.55
CA GLY A 339 2.25 3.00 -11.37
C GLY A 339 2.90 4.35 -11.11
N ALA A 340 3.08 4.70 -9.84
CA ALA A 340 3.75 5.95 -9.44
C ALA A 340 5.20 6.02 -9.92
N GLN A 341 5.95 4.92 -9.84
CA GLN A 341 7.32 4.87 -10.36
C GLN A 341 7.41 5.05 -11.87
N ILE A 342 6.53 4.41 -12.63
CA ILE A 342 6.48 4.59 -14.08
C ILE A 342 6.18 6.05 -14.43
N LEU A 343 5.20 6.68 -13.76
CA LEU A 343 4.88 8.09 -13.96
C LEU A 343 6.08 9.00 -13.66
N ARG A 344 6.77 8.77 -12.54
CA ARG A 344 7.98 9.54 -12.18
C ARG A 344 9.13 9.30 -13.17
N ALA A 345 9.33 8.07 -13.65
CA ALA A 345 10.33 7.76 -14.67
C ALA A 345 10.08 8.48 -16.00
N LEU A 346 8.82 8.92 -16.24
CA LEU A 346 8.42 9.73 -17.38
C LEU A 346 8.42 11.25 -17.07
N GLY A 347 8.90 11.65 -15.88
CA GLY A 347 8.95 13.06 -15.45
C GLY A 347 7.61 13.63 -15.01
N VAL A 348 6.57 12.81 -14.83
CA VAL A 348 5.27 13.25 -14.35
C VAL A 348 5.31 13.41 -12.83
N THR A 349 5.12 14.62 -12.34
CA THR A 349 5.02 14.94 -10.91
C THR A 349 3.68 15.56 -10.56
N LYS A 350 3.02 16.23 -11.54
CA LYS A 350 1.69 16.81 -11.43
C LYS A 350 0.79 16.25 -12.53
N MET A 351 -0.48 16.01 -12.20
CA MET A 351 -1.40 15.44 -13.18
C MET A 351 -2.85 15.89 -12.99
N ARG A 352 -3.57 15.88 -14.11
CA ARG A 352 -5.03 15.90 -14.19
C ARG A 352 -5.47 14.45 -14.36
N LEU A 353 -5.97 13.83 -13.27
CA LEU A 353 -6.21 12.38 -13.24
C LEU A 353 -7.62 12.03 -13.74
N ILE A 354 -7.70 11.22 -14.80
CA ILE A 354 -8.97 10.68 -15.32
C ILE A 354 -9.40 9.52 -14.42
N THR A 355 -10.28 9.76 -13.46
CA THR A 355 -10.79 8.72 -12.56
C THR A 355 -12.10 9.12 -11.89
N ASN A 356 -12.93 8.11 -11.52
CA ASN A 356 -14.05 8.27 -10.63
C ASN A 356 -13.80 7.54 -9.28
N ASN A 357 -12.60 6.96 -9.10
CA ASN A 357 -12.24 6.19 -7.92
C ASN A 357 -11.40 7.03 -6.94
N PRO A 358 -11.93 7.41 -5.75
CA PRO A 358 -11.18 8.21 -4.78
C PRO A 358 -9.95 7.47 -4.22
N VAL A 359 -10.00 6.15 -4.07
CA VAL A 359 -8.87 5.34 -3.57
C VAL A 359 -7.64 5.44 -4.49
N LYS A 360 -7.86 5.50 -5.82
CA LYS A 360 -6.74 5.71 -6.78
C LYS A 360 -6.02 7.03 -6.56
N ARG A 361 -6.75 8.07 -6.22
CA ARG A 361 -6.20 9.38 -5.94
C ARG A 361 -5.27 9.33 -4.72
N VAL A 362 -5.78 8.89 -3.59
CA VAL A 362 -5.00 8.75 -2.34
C VAL A 362 -3.78 7.86 -2.55
N GLY A 363 -3.95 6.73 -3.27
CA GLY A 363 -2.87 5.81 -3.58
C GLY A 363 -1.71 6.45 -4.37
N LEU A 364 -1.97 7.36 -5.29
CA LEU A 364 -0.93 8.04 -6.08
C LEU A 364 -0.30 9.22 -5.32
N GLU A 365 -1.10 10.00 -4.59
CA GLU A 365 -0.65 11.13 -3.77
C GLU A 365 0.32 10.66 -2.68
N ALA A 366 0.09 9.50 -2.08
CA ALA A 366 0.99 8.88 -1.11
C ALA A 366 2.42 8.63 -1.65
N TYR A 367 2.58 8.52 -2.97
CA TYR A 367 3.87 8.37 -3.65
C TYR A 367 4.46 9.70 -4.16
N GLY A 368 3.97 10.84 -3.66
CA GLY A 368 4.49 12.15 -3.99
C GLY A 368 4.13 12.66 -5.38
N LEU A 369 3.03 12.17 -5.95
CA LEU A 369 2.43 12.68 -7.17
C LEU A 369 1.31 13.68 -6.81
N GLU A 370 1.34 14.87 -7.40
CA GLU A 370 0.33 15.89 -7.15
C GLU A 370 -0.83 15.76 -8.14
N ILE A 371 -2.05 15.57 -7.65
CA ILE A 371 -3.26 15.54 -8.46
C ILE A 371 -3.94 16.91 -8.39
N VAL A 372 -3.70 17.72 -9.40
CA VAL A 372 -4.22 19.11 -9.46
C VAL A 372 -5.69 19.17 -9.88
N GLU A 373 -6.18 18.16 -10.59
CA GLU A 373 -7.56 18.08 -11.06
C GLU A 373 -8.01 16.62 -11.18
N ASN A 374 -9.24 16.35 -10.76
CA ASN A 374 -9.91 15.08 -11.02
C ASN A 374 -10.82 15.24 -12.24
N VAL A 375 -10.50 14.55 -13.33
CA VAL A 375 -11.29 14.57 -14.57
C VAL A 375 -12.26 13.38 -14.53
N PRO A 376 -13.57 13.63 -14.33
CA PRO A 376 -14.55 12.58 -14.26
C PRO A 376 -14.76 11.94 -15.62
N MET A 377 -15.01 10.62 -15.63
CA MET A 377 -15.31 9.88 -16.84
C MET A 377 -16.43 8.90 -16.58
N GLU A 378 -17.63 9.25 -16.94
CA GLU A 378 -18.78 8.38 -16.81
C GLU A 378 -19.07 7.67 -18.14
N ILE A 379 -19.37 6.39 -18.05
CA ILE A 379 -19.83 5.53 -19.13
C ILE A 379 -21.31 5.20 -18.86
N CYS A 380 -22.14 5.29 -19.90
CA CYS A 380 -23.54 4.97 -19.79
C CYS A 380 -23.72 3.49 -19.41
N PRO A 381 -24.49 3.17 -18.34
CA PRO A 381 -24.73 1.80 -17.96
C PRO A 381 -25.55 1.04 -19.02
N ASN A 382 -25.23 -0.23 -19.21
CA ASN A 382 -26.04 -1.14 -20.02
C ASN A 382 -26.75 -2.18 -19.11
N GLU A 383 -27.60 -3.01 -19.68
CA GLU A 383 -28.38 -4.04 -18.94
C GLU A 383 -27.50 -5.04 -18.17
N TYR A 384 -26.26 -5.33 -18.64
CA TYR A 384 -25.35 -6.31 -18.04
C TYR A 384 -24.43 -5.72 -16.98
N ASN A 385 -24.03 -4.43 -17.08
CA ASN A 385 -23.08 -3.82 -16.16
C ASN A 385 -23.71 -2.91 -15.10
N ARG A 386 -25.03 -2.65 -15.16
CA ARG A 386 -25.73 -1.75 -14.24
C ARG A 386 -25.48 -2.14 -12.77
N ARG A 387 -25.63 -3.42 -12.43
CA ARG A 387 -25.40 -3.93 -11.07
C ARG A 387 -23.94 -3.72 -10.63
N TYR A 388 -22.99 -3.99 -11.52
CA TYR A 388 -21.57 -3.77 -11.27
C TYR A 388 -21.24 -2.29 -11.01
N LEU A 389 -21.80 -1.36 -11.79
CA LEU A 389 -21.61 0.08 -11.60
C LEU A 389 -22.28 0.59 -10.32
N LEU A 390 -23.44 0.05 -9.95
CA LEU A 390 -24.08 0.35 -8.66
C LEU A 390 -23.22 -0.11 -7.49
N THR A 391 -22.63 -1.30 -7.53
CA THR A 391 -21.67 -1.77 -6.51
C THR A 391 -20.47 -0.82 -6.39
N LYS A 392 -19.93 -0.34 -7.52
CA LYS A 392 -18.86 0.67 -7.50
C LYS A 392 -19.29 1.95 -6.79
N GLN A 393 -20.49 2.45 -7.06
CA GLN A 393 -21.02 3.67 -6.46
C GLN A 393 -21.33 3.49 -4.97
N GLU A 394 -22.05 2.44 -4.58
CA GLU A 394 -22.58 2.27 -3.24
C GLU A 394 -21.56 1.69 -2.25
N ARG A 395 -20.75 0.71 -2.67
CA ARG A 395 -19.81 -0.02 -1.78
C ARG A 395 -18.37 0.42 -1.91
N MET A 396 -18.00 1.03 -3.05
CA MET A 396 -16.62 1.44 -3.31
C MET A 396 -16.49 2.97 -3.45
N HIS A 397 -17.53 3.71 -3.13
CA HIS A 397 -17.56 5.17 -3.09
C HIS A 397 -17.08 5.87 -4.38
N HIS A 398 -17.26 5.20 -5.54
CA HIS A 398 -16.96 5.85 -6.81
C HIS A 398 -17.89 7.04 -7.05
N ALA A 399 -17.32 8.15 -7.52
CA ALA A 399 -18.07 9.34 -7.92
C ALA A 399 -18.81 9.08 -9.24
N LEU A 400 -19.92 8.36 -9.18
CA LEU A 400 -20.83 8.05 -10.29
C LEU A 400 -22.22 8.62 -9.96
N HIS A 401 -22.96 9.06 -11.00
CA HIS A 401 -24.29 9.67 -10.85
C HIS A 401 -25.40 8.74 -11.44
N LEU A 402 -25.36 7.48 -11.10
CA LEU A 402 -26.33 6.50 -11.56
C LEU A 402 -27.67 6.71 -10.85
N LYS A 403 -28.75 6.87 -11.60
CA LYS A 403 -30.12 6.81 -11.07
C LYS A 403 -30.47 5.36 -10.75
N LYS A 404 -31.05 5.15 -9.57
CA LYS A 404 -31.56 3.83 -9.14
C LYS A 404 -32.62 3.27 -10.09
#